data_b0f00f557f17811ccee7732b963f1150
#
_entry.id   b0f00f557f17811ccee7732b963f1150
#
_cell.length_a   1.000
_cell.length_b   1.000
_cell.length_c   1.000
_cell.angle_alpha   90.00
_cell.angle_beta   90.00
_cell.angle_gamma   90.00
#
_symmetry.space_group_name_H-M   'P 1'
#
loop_
_entity.id
_entity.type
_entity.pdbx_description
1 polymer ?
#
loop_
_entity_poly.entity_id
_entity_poly.type
_entity_poly.pdbx_seq_one_letter_code
_entity_poly.pdbx_strand_id
1 'polypeptide(L)'
;VDYEHAAHHWGTEFEDIGLKEIYSALKSVEQSRAKSIAADFLENASGIVESNESELVKASKIYLALKEVIYDHDLDALTIRCFDIVKELNTTGCLALSLLNNEGLVAGCEGDVPAAFSMFFAIKLTGVMSFMSNSAAIDKNNDEILFAHCTVATDISEEYIIRSHFETGIGVGIQGKVKEGPVTVFKIGGAGLEQYFVAEGEILENMDSPNACRTQLKVSLPQSSDYF
;
A
#
# COMPACT_ATOMS: atom_id res chain seq x y z
N VAL A 1 10.40 -15.04 3.53
CA VAL A 1 9.92 -15.99 2.50
C VAL A 1 11.08 -16.82 2.01
N ASP A 2 10.85 -18.10 1.85
CA ASP A 2 11.72 -19.02 1.10
C ASP A 2 11.30 -18.95 -0.38
N TYR A 3 12.03 -18.16 -1.15
CA TYR A 3 11.69 -17.89 -2.55
C TYR A 3 11.76 -19.12 -3.44
N GLU A 4 12.66 -20.06 -3.18
CA GLU A 4 12.77 -21.30 -3.95
C GLU A 4 11.54 -22.20 -3.72
N HIS A 5 11.11 -22.33 -2.47
CA HIS A 5 9.90 -23.08 -2.11
C HIS A 5 8.65 -22.41 -2.68
N ALA A 6 8.49 -21.09 -2.52
CA ALA A 6 7.37 -20.34 -3.05
C ALA A 6 7.30 -20.40 -4.58
N ALA A 7 8.44 -20.27 -5.27
CA ALA A 7 8.52 -20.40 -6.72
C ALA A 7 8.10 -21.80 -7.19
N HIS A 8 8.55 -22.84 -6.51
CA HIS A 8 8.16 -24.22 -6.83
C HIS A 8 6.65 -24.47 -6.61
N HIS A 9 6.10 -23.92 -5.51
CA HIS A 9 4.70 -24.11 -5.14
C HIS A 9 3.72 -23.38 -6.07
N TRP A 10 4.05 -22.13 -6.43
CA TRP A 10 3.15 -21.23 -7.17
C TRP A 10 3.51 -21.06 -8.64
N GLY A 11 4.69 -21.48 -9.08
CA GLY A 11 5.21 -21.16 -10.42
C GLY A 11 5.56 -19.68 -10.59
N THR A 12 5.87 -18.98 -9.50
CA THR A 12 6.16 -17.55 -9.45
C THR A 12 7.68 -17.35 -9.51
N GLU A 13 8.12 -16.34 -10.24
CA GLU A 13 9.51 -15.88 -10.19
C GLU A 13 9.64 -14.69 -9.24
N PHE A 14 10.74 -14.61 -8.51
CA PHE A 14 11.05 -13.51 -7.61
C PHE A 14 12.35 -12.85 -8.04
N GLU A 15 12.32 -11.53 -8.12
CA GLU A 15 13.48 -10.72 -8.48
C GLU A 15 13.79 -9.71 -7.38
N ASP A 16 15.06 -9.62 -6.99
CA ASP A 16 15.54 -8.60 -6.04
C ASP A 16 16.18 -7.44 -6.80
N ILE A 17 15.43 -6.36 -6.94
CA ILE A 17 15.84 -5.18 -7.71
C ILE A 17 16.47 -4.17 -6.76
N GLY A 18 17.71 -3.81 -7.06
CA GLY A 18 18.48 -2.87 -6.22
C GLY A 18 18.00 -1.43 -6.36
N LEU A 19 18.07 -0.65 -5.27
CA LEU A 19 17.72 0.78 -5.27
C LEU A 19 18.43 1.62 -6.34
N LYS A 20 19.58 1.17 -6.84
CA LYS A 20 20.30 1.85 -7.93
C LYS A 20 19.48 1.96 -9.21
N GLU A 21 18.62 0.99 -9.49
CA GLU A 21 17.74 1.01 -10.65
C GLU A 21 16.65 2.05 -10.49
N ILE A 22 16.03 2.12 -9.31
CA ILE A 22 15.07 3.20 -8.98
C ILE A 22 15.74 4.57 -9.11
N TYR A 23 16.99 4.73 -8.65
CA TYR A 23 17.72 5.99 -8.81
C TYR A 23 18.05 6.32 -10.27
N SER A 24 18.29 5.30 -11.10
CA SER A 24 18.47 5.49 -12.54
C SER A 24 17.19 5.96 -13.19
N ALA A 25 16.08 5.28 -12.93
CA ALA A 25 14.78 5.65 -13.42
C ALA A 25 14.36 7.07 -12.97
N LEU A 26 14.64 7.46 -11.71
CA LEU A 26 14.36 8.81 -11.21
C LEU A 26 15.06 9.92 -12.00
N LYS A 27 16.24 9.65 -12.59
CA LYS A 27 16.97 10.63 -13.39
C LYS A 27 16.30 10.88 -14.74
N SER A 28 15.59 9.90 -15.29
CA SER A 28 14.86 10.01 -16.55
C SER A 28 13.50 10.68 -16.41
N VAL A 29 12.96 10.76 -15.16
CA VAL A 29 11.63 11.33 -14.89
C VAL A 29 11.56 12.81 -15.24
N GLU A 30 10.69 13.15 -16.19
CA GLU A 30 10.40 14.54 -16.52
C GLU A 30 9.64 15.27 -15.40
N GLN A 31 10.18 16.40 -14.97
CA GLN A 31 9.59 17.23 -13.91
C GLN A 31 8.16 17.67 -14.24
N SER A 32 7.86 17.95 -15.50
CA SER A 32 6.53 18.35 -15.98
C SER A 32 5.48 17.27 -15.73
N ARG A 33 5.81 16.01 -16.02
CA ARG A 33 4.91 14.87 -15.78
C ARG A 33 4.63 14.68 -14.29
N ALA A 34 5.67 14.74 -13.46
CA ALA A 34 5.50 14.63 -12.01
C ALA A 34 4.63 15.77 -11.43
N LYS A 35 4.77 16.99 -11.95
CA LYS A 35 3.92 18.11 -11.55
C LYS A 35 2.46 17.95 -11.98
N SER A 36 2.22 17.43 -13.18
CA SER A 36 0.85 17.16 -13.65
C SER A 36 0.16 16.13 -12.75
N ILE A 37 0.83 15.01 -12.45
CA ILE A 37 0.30 13.97 -11.55
C ILE A 37 0.02 14.54 -10.15
N ALA A 38 0.94 15.33 -9.61
CA ALA A 38 0.76 15.96 -8.30
C ALA A 38 -0.44 16.92 -8.28
N ALA A 39 -0.63 17.70 -9.35
CA ALA A 39 -1.75 18.63 -9.48
C ALA A 39 -3.10 17.88 -9.59
N ASP A 40 -3.16 16.87 -10.46
CA ASP A 40 -4.35 16.04 -10.64
C ASP A 40 -4.74 15.32 -9.33
N PHE A 41 -3.74 14.79 -8.61
CA PHE A 41 -3.99 14.12 -7.34
C PHE A 41 -4.47 15.10 -6.25
N LEU A 42 -3.93 16.31 -6.22
CA LEU A 42 -4.35 17.37 -5.29
C LEU A 42 -5.76 17.88 -5.60
N GLU A 43 -6.10 18.05 -6.87
CA GLU A 43 -7.42 18.52 -7.32
C GLU A 43 -8.54 17.56 -6.91
N ASN A 44 -8.28 16.26 -6.91
CA ASN A 44 -9.24 15.22 -6.54
C ASN A 44 -9.29 14.92 -5.04
N ALA A 45 -8.37 15.47 -4.24
CA ALA A 45 -8.36 15.26 -2.80
C ALA A 45 -9.38 16.16 -2.09
N SER A 46 -10.02 15.65 -1.02
CA SER A 46 -10.88 16.45 -0.13
C SER A 46 -10.08 17.48 0.69
N GLY A 47 -8.77 17.35 0.76
CA GLY A 47 -7.88 18.28 1.44
C GLY A 47 -6.43 17.81 1.52
N ILE A 48 -5.59 18.72 1.99
CA ILE A 48 -4.19 18.43 2.28
C ILE A 48 -3.85 18.94 3.69
N VAL A 49 -3.23 18.08 4.50
CA VAL A 49 -2.85 18.37 5.89
C VAL A 49 -1.45 17.86 6.14
N GLU A 50 -0.60 18.65 6.77
CA GLU A 50 0.81 18.33 7.14
C GLU A 50 1.77 18.08 5.96
N SER A 51 1.27 17.91 4.74
CA SER A 51 2.08 17.78 3.52
C SER A 51 1.92 19.02 2.63
N ASN A 52 2.53 19.04 1.45
CA ASN A 52 2.47 20.16 0.53
C ASN A 52 2.73 19.72 -0.92
N GLU A 53 2.48 20.62 -1.88
CA GLU A 53 2.65 20.36 -3.30
C GLU A 53 4.08 19.91 -3.67
N SER A 54 5.10 20.42 -3.02
CA SER A 54 6.49 20.01 -3.28
C SER A 54 6.72 18.54 -2.91
N GLU A 55 6.15 18.08 -1.80
CA GLU A 55 6.22 16.67 -1.40
C GLU A 55 5.41 15.77 -2.35
N LEU A 56 4.25 16.23 -2.83
CA LEU A 56 3.48 15.53 -3.86
C LEU A 56 4.28 15.35 -5.14
N VAL A 57 4.97 16.40 -5.62
CA VAL A 57 5.81 16.29 -6.82
C VAL A 57 6.95 15.30 -6.62
N LYS A 58 7.60 15.27 -5.44
CA LYS A 58 8.64 14.28 -5.14
C LYS A 58 8.08 12.85 -5.16
N ALA A 59 6.95 12.63 -4.49
CA ALA A 59 6.29 11.33 -4.44
C ALA A 59 5.79 10.88 -5.83
N SER A 60 5.31 11.81 -6.66
CA SER A 60 4.94 11.54 -8.06
C SER A 60 6.13 11.13 -8.93
N LYS A 61 7.33 11.61 -8.63
CA LYS A 61 8.55 11.12 -9.29
C LYS A 61 8.85 9.67 -8.93
N ILE A 62 8.66 9.30 -7.65
CA ILE A 62 8.82 7.91 -7.21
C ILE A 62 7.84 7.01 -7.96
N TYR A 63 6.57 7.42 -8.09
CA TYR A 63 5.58 6.68 -8.86
C TYR A 63 6.03 6.44 -10.31
N LEU A 64 6.48 7.47 -11.01
CA LEU A 64 6.94 7.33 -12.39
C LEU A 64 8.16 6.41 -12.52
N ALA A 65 9.11 6.51 -11.58
CA ALA A 65 10.29 5.66 -11.56
C ALA A 65 9.93 4.20 -11.25
N LEU A 66 9.06 3.93 -10.27
CA LEU A 66 8.60 2.56 -9.99
C LEU A 66 7.83 1.97 -11.15
N LYS A 67 7.03 2.78 -11.83
CA LYS A 67 6.29 2.35 -13.03
C LYS A 67 7.24 1.95 -14.17
N GLU A 68 8.33 2.70 -14.39
CA GLU A 68 9.39 2.36 -15.35
C GLU A 68 10.01 1.01 -14.97
N VAL A 69 10.41 0.82 -13.70
CA VAL A 69 10.98 -0.45 -13.22
C VAL A 69 10.03 -1.63 -13.42
N ILE A 70 8.72 -1.46 -13.13
CA ILE A 70 7.71 -2.51 -13.36
C ILE A 70 7.72 -2.97 -14.83
N TYR A 71 7.73 -2.01 -15.77
CA TYR A 71 7.70 -2.34 -17.19
C TYR A 71 9.02 -2.90 -17.70
N ASP A 72 10.15 -2.39 -17.24
CA ASP A 72 11.48 -2.84 -17.67
C ASP A 72 11.78 -4.27 -17.25
N HIS A 73 11.24 -4.70 -16.09
CA HIS A 73 11.41 -6.04 -15.53
C HIS A 73 10.20 -6.96 -15.77
N ASP A 74 9.15 -6.49 -16.47
CA ASP A 74 7.91 -7.25 -16.74
C ASP A 74 7.26 -7.81 -15.45
N LEU A 75 7.17 -6.97 -14.41
CA LEU A 75 6.66 -7.38 -13.10
C LEU A 75 5.14 -7.38 -13.05
N ASP A 76 4.54 -8.45 -12.54
CA ASP A 76 3.12 -8.51 -12.19
C ASP A 76 2.78 -7.81 -10.88
N ALA A 77 3.74 -7.76 -9.95
CA ALA A 77 3.61 -7.14 -8.63
C ALA A 77 4.98 -6.72 -8.09
N LEU A 78 5.01 -5.75 -7.20
CA LEU A 78 6.21 -5.38 -6.47
C LEU A 78 5.92 -5.12 -4.99
N THR A 79 6.96 -5.14 -4.17
CA THR A 79 6.95 -4.52 -2.83
C THR A 79 8.24 -3.74 -2.63
N ILE A 80 8.15 -2.59 -1.97
CA ILE A 80 9.30 -1.72 -1.74
C ILE A 80 9.69 -1.67 -0.26
N ARG A 81 10.98 -1.59 0.00
CA ARG A 81 11.51 -1.27 1.33
C ARG A 81 11.41 0.24 1.55
N CYS A 82 10.22 0.71 1.93
CA CYS A 82 9.84 2.12 1.95
C CYS A 82 10.78 3.01 2.80
N PHE A 83 11.32 2.50 3.92
CA PHE A 83 12.26 3.24 4.76
C PHE A 83 13.62 3.50 4.10
N ASP A 84 14.02 2.68 3.13
CA ASP A 84 15.22 2.96 2.35
C ASP A 84 15.00 4.19 1.45
N ILE A 85 13.83 4.34 0.85
CA ILE A 85 13.41 5.55 0.10
C ILE A 85 13.40 6.78 1.02
N VAL A 86 12.84 6.65 2.22
CA VAL A 86 12.81 7.74 3.21
C VAL A 86 14.23 8.23 3.52
N LYS A 87 15.14 7.31 3.81
CA LYS A 87 16.53 7.64 4.19
C LYS A 87 17.33 8.29 3.06
N GLU A 88 17.18 7.75 1.85
CA GLU A 88 18.03 8.13 0.72
C GLU A 88 17.47 9.32 -0.06
N LEU A 89 16.15 9.45 -0.15
CA LEU A 89 15.49 10.44 -1.02
C LEU A 89 14.72 11.52 -0.24
N ASN A 90 14.65 11.41 1.08
CA ASN A 90 13.89 12.33 1.94
C ASN A 90 12.45 12.56 1.44
N THR A 91 11.79 11.49 1.08
CA THR A 91 10.37 11.42 0.69
C THR A 91 9.83 10.03 0.98
N THR A 92 8.58 9.75 0.63
CA THR A 92 7.92 8.47 0.90
C THR A 92 7.37 7.82 -0.37
N GLY A 93 7.21 6.50 -0.34
CA GLY A 93 6.63 5.73 -1.45
C GLY A 93 5.11 5.63 -1.42
N CYS A 94 4.43 6.10 -0.36
CA CYS A 94 3.02 5.78 -0.14
C CYS A 94 2.10 6.25 -1.26
N LEU A 95 2.28 7.49 -1.77
CA LEU A 95 1.55 7.98 -2.93
C LEU A 95 1.84 7.13 -4.18
N ALA A 96 3.10 6.79 -4.40
CA ALA A 96 3.48 5.98 -5.55
C ALA A 96 2.79 4.63 -5.55
N LEU A 97 2.76 3.94 -4.40
CA LEU A 97 2.07 2.66 -4.25
C LEU A 97 0.56 2.80 -4.41
N SER A 98 -0.05 3.86 -3.86
CA SER A 98 -1.47 4.17 -4.06
C SER A 98 -1.82 4.32 -5.54
N LEU A 99 -1.04 5.11 -6.28
CA LEU A 99 -1.27 5.35 -7.72
C LEU A 99 -1.06 4.10 -8.57
N LEU A 100 -0.03 3.29 -8.28
CA LEU A 100 0.19 2.02 -8.96
C LEU A 100 -0.99 1.07 -8.75
N ASN A 101 -1.48 0.97 -7.52
CA ASN A 101 -2.63 0.16 -7.17
C ASN A 101 -3.92 0.64 -7.86
N ASN A 102 -4.14 1.95 -8.05
CA ASN A 102 -5.25 2.47 -8.84
C ASN A 102 -5.20 1.99 -10.30
N GLU A 103 -4.02 1.81 -10.85
CA GLU A 103 -3.84 1.28 -12.21
C GLU A 103 -3.94 -0.26 -12.30
N GLY A 104 -4.17 -0.94 -11.19
CA GLY A 104 -4.20 -2.39 -11.12
C GLY A 104 -2.81 -3.04 -11.09
N LEU A 105 -1.75 -2.23 -10.94
CA LEU A 105 -0.37 -2.69 -10.76
C LEU A 105 -0.12 -2.92 -9.27
N VAL A 106 -0.10 -4.17 -8.85
CA VAL A 106 0.03 -4.50 -7.42
C VAL A 106 1.33 -3.98 -6.84
N ALA A 107 1.21 -3.07 -5.87
CA ALA A 107 2.34 -2.40 -5.24
C ALA A 107 2.19 -2.42 -3.71
N GLY A 108 2.97 -3.30 -3.06
CA GLY A 108 3.06 -3.44 -1.62
C GLY A 108 4.11 -2.52 -0.98
N CYS A 109 4.03 -2.36 0.32
CA CYS A 109 4.94 -1.59 1.14
C CYS A 109 5.77 -2.49 2.07
N GLU A 110 6.73 -1.89 2.78
CA GLU A 110 7.52 -2.52 3.85
C GLU A 110 8.40 -3.70 3.42
N GLY A 111 8.50 -3.99 2.11
CA GLY A 111 9.15 -5.22 1.63
C GLY A 111 8.38 -6.48 2.03
N ASP A 112 7.08 -6.34 2.40
CA ASP A 112 6.22 -7.46 2.77
C ASP A 112 5.79 -8.23 1.51
N VAL A 113 6.59 -9.22 1.14
CA VAL A 113 6.31 -10.12 0.01
C VAL A 113 5.01 -10.90 0.22
N PRO A 114 4.73 -11.50 1.40
CA PRO A 114 3.45 -12.14 1.67
C PRO A 114 2.23 -11.23 1.45
N ALA A 115 2.31 -9.96 1.88
CA ALA A 115 1.20 -9.02 1.66
C ALA A 115 1.04 -8.66 0.18
N ALA A 116 2.14 -8.33 -0.53
CA ALA A 116 2.09 -8.06 -1.97
C ALA A 116 1.56 -9.26 -2.76
N PHE A 117 2.00 -10.48 -2.40
CA PHE A 117 1.48 -11.71 -3.02
C PHE A 117 -0.01 -11.93 -2.72
N SER A 118 -0.46 -11.63 -1.50
CA SER A 118 -1.89 -11.67 -1.14
C SER A 118 -2.71 -10.70 -1.97
N MET A 119 -2.24 -9.45 -2.15
CA MET A 119 -2.89 -8.44 -3.00
C MET A 119 -2.97 -8.91 -4.45
N PHE A 120 -1.87 -9.46 -4.98
CA PHE A 120 -1.83 -10.00 -6.34
C PHE A 120 -2.82 -11.14 -6.53
N PHE A 121 -2.87 -12.08 -5.59
CA PHE A 121 -3.81 -13.19 -5.63
C PHE A 121 -5.26 -12.70 -5.53
N ALA A 122 -5.55 -11.76 -4.64
CA ALA A 122 -6.88 -11.20 -4.46
C ALA A 122 -7.39 -10.51 -5.73
N ILE A 123 -6.59 -9.65 -6.36
CA ILE A 123 -7.02 -8.96 -7.60
C ILE A 123 -7.21 -9.93 -8.77
N LYS A 124 -6.39 -10.99 -8.89
CA LYS A 124 -6.56 -12.01 -9.93
C LYS A 124 -7.84 -12.84 -9.74
N LEU A 125 -8.28 -13.03 -8.49
CA LEU A 125 -9.53 -13.74 -8.18
C LEU A 125 -10.77 -12.88 -8.32
N THR A 126 -10.70 -11.63 -7.86
CA THR A 126 -11.88 -10.77 -7.68
C THR A 126 -12.01 -9.68 -8.72
N GLY A 127 -10.92 -9.32 -9.38
CA GLY A 127 -10.83 -8.14 -10.25
C GLY A 127 -10.83 -6.81 -9.50
N VAL A 128 -10.77 -6.83 -8.15
CA VAL A 128 -10.82 -5.63 -7.30
C VAL A 128 -9.51 -5.50 -6.53
N MET A 129 -8.95 -4.28 -6.49
CA MET A 129 -7.77 -3.99 -5.69
C MET A 129 -8.09 -4.09 -4.20
N SER A 130 -7.19 -4.68 -3.43
CA SER A 130 -7.28 -4.80 -1.99
C SER A 130 -6.46 -3.72 -1.28
N PHE A 131 -6.82 -3.44 -0.03
CA PHE A 131 -6.07 -2.53 0.85
C PHE A 131 -5.08 -3.34 1.71
N MET A 132 -3.79 -3.14 1.47
CA MET A 132 -2.73 -3.64 2.34
C MET A 132 -2.76 -2.85 3.66
N SER A 133 -2.81 -3.55 4.79
CA SER A 133 -2.84 -2.90 6.10
C SER A 133 -2.23 -3.76 7.20
N ASN A 134 -1.75 -3.10 8.26
CA ASN A 134 -1.26 -3.72 9.48
C ASN A 134 -2.35 -3.74 10.54
N SER A 135 -2.37 -4.78 11.39
CA SER A 135 -3.20 -4.84 12.60
C SER A 135 -2.62 -3.89 13.64
N ALA A 136 -3.10 -2.65 13.68
CA ALA A 136 -2.58 -1.59 14.55
C ALA A 136 -3.05 -1.72 16.01
N ALA A 137 -4.26 -2.26 16.23
CA ALA A 137 -4.80 -2.57 17.55
C ALA A 137 -5.83 -3.70 17.47
N ILE A 138 -5.97 -4.46 18.57
CA ILE A 138 -6.91 -5.57 18.67
C ILE A 138 -7.71 -5.41 19.98
N ASP A 139 -9.03 -5.36 19.86
CA ASP A 139 -9.95 -5.42 21.01
C ASP A 139 -10.59 -6.81 21.07
N LYS A 140 -10.00 -7.68 21.87
CA LYS A 140 -10.47 -9.06 22.06
C LYS A 140 -11.83 -9.19 22.77
N ASN A 141 -12.29 -8.13 23.45
CA ASN A 141 -13.58 -8.17 24.14
C ASN A 141 -14.75 -7.93 23.18
N ASN A 142 -14.50 -7.17 22.12
CA ASN A 142 -15.51 -6.80 21.15
C ASN A 142 -15.30 -7.51 19.78
N ASP A 143 -14.29 -8.36 19.63
CA ASP A 143 -13.90 -8.95 18.35
C ASP A 143 -13.64 -7.88 17.26
N GLU A 144 -12.95 -6.81 17.64
CA GLU A 144 -12.63 -5.70 16.74
C GLU A 144 -11.12 -5.57 16.50
N ILE A 145 -10.76 -5.25 15.28
CA ILE A 145 -9.37 -4.98 14.87
C ILE A 145 -9.32 -3.62 14.18
N LEU A 146 -8.33 -2.82 14.55
CA LEU A 146 -7.97 -1.62 13.82
C LEU A 146 -6.90 -1.97 12.77
N PHE A 147 -7.28 -1.96 11.51
CA PHE A 147 -6.37 -2.06 10.38
C PHE A 147 -5.93 -0.66 9.94
N ALA A 148 -4.63 -0.47 9.74
CA ALA A 148 -4.12 0.83 9.36
C ALA A 148 -2.94 0.74 8.38
N HIS A 149 -2.92 1.65 7.38
CA HIS A 149 -1.79 1.87 6.48
C HIS A 149 -1.85 3.24 5.80
N CYS A 150 -0.77 3.63 5.08
CA CYS A 150 -0.68 4.92 4.38
C CYS A 150 -0.80 4.82 2.85
N THR A 151 -1.09 3.63 2.28
CA THR A 151 -0.94 3.31 0.85
C THR A 151 -2.24 2.86 0.18
N VAL A 152 -3.40 3.21 0.76
CA VAL A 152 -4.68 2.83 0.16
C VAL A 152 -4.80 3.34 -1.28
N ALA A 153 -5.28 2.49 -2.17
CA ALA A 153 -5.67 2.90 -3.51
C ALA A 153 -6.88 3.85 -3.40
N THR A 154 -6.79 5.04 -4.00
CA THR A 154 -7.87 6.03 -3.87
C THR A 154 -9.15 5.61 -4.58
N ASP A 155 -9.07 4.72 -5.57
CA ASP A 155 -10.21 4.19 -6.32
C ASP A 155 -11.14 3.31 -5.47
N ILE A 156 -10.65 2.76 -4.34
CA ILE A 156 -11.48 2.02 -3.38
C ILE A 156 -11.96 2.90 -2.21
N SER A 157 -11.64 4.19 -2.23
CA SER A 157 -12.05 5.17 -1.23
C SER A 157 -13.16 6.07 -1.77
N GLU A 158 -14.15 6.43 -0.93
CA GLU A 158 -15.20 7.40 -1.28
C GLU A 158 -14.63 8.83 -1.37
N GLU A 159 -13.63 9.12 -0.55
CA GLU A 159 -12.87 10.37 -0.53
C GLU A 159 -11.50 10.11 0.10
N TYR A 160 -10.55 11.03 -0.11
CA TYR A 160 -9.24 10.94 0.54
C TYR A 160 -8.66 12.31 0.89
N ILE A 161 -7.84 12.32 1.94
CA ILE A 161 -7.06 13.45 2.38
C ILE A 161 -5.59 13.12 2.21
N ILE A 162 -4.83 14.09 1.72
CA ILE A 162 -3.38 14.01 1.59
C ILE A 162 -2.76 14.38 2.94
N ARG A 163 -1.99 13.48 3.51
CA ARG A 163 -1.30 13.65 4.79
C ARG A 163 0.21 13.50 4.63
N SER A 164 0.97 13.79 5.67
CA SER A 164 2.35 13.30 5.77
C SER A 164 2.39 11.82 6.15
N HIS A 165 3.50 11.13 5.88
CA HIS A 165 3.72 9.78 6.39
C HIS A 165 3.71 9.77 7.92
N PHE A 166 2.97 8.83 8.50
CA PHE A 166 2.69 8.79 9.94
C PHE A 166 3.96 8.78 10.80
N GLU A 167 4.86 7.85 10.54
CA GLU A 167 6.01 7.60 11.43
C GLU A 167 7.13 8.65 11.27
N THR A 168 7.25 9.26 10.10
CA THR A 168 8.37 10.17 9.79
C THR A 168 7.96 11.63 9.70
N GLY A 169 6.67 11.93 9.56
CA GLY A 169 6.15 13.28 9.40
C GLY A 169 6.53 13.97 8.09
N ILE A 170 7.19 13.26 7.14
CA ILE A 170 7.60 13.81 5.83
C ILE A 170 6.83 13.17 4.69
N GLY A 171 7.04 13.67 3.48
CA GLY A 171 6.50 13.10 2.25
C GLY A 171 4.98 13.10 2.21
N VAL A 172 4.42 12.04 1.64
CA VAL A 172 2.97 11.89 1.41
C VAL A 172 2.50 10.55 1.95
N GLY A 173 1.42 10.57 2.73
CA GLY A 173 0.60 9.42 3.11
C GLY A 173 -0.85 9.68 2.72
N ILE A 174 -1.62 8.64 2.49
CA ILE A 174 -3.01 8.75 2.09
C ILE A 174 -3.92 8.38 3.27
N GLN A 175 -4.87 9.25 3.57
CA GLN A 175 -6.00 8.97 4.47
C GLN A 175 -7.26 8.82 3.62
N GLY A 176 -7.57 7.58 3.25
CA GLY A 176 -8.76 7.26 2.50
C GLY A 176 -9.93 6.94 3.43
N LYS A 177 -11.14 7.32 3.02
CA LYS A 177 -12.37 6.89 3.64
C LYS A 177 -12.98 5.77 2.81
N VAL A 178 -12.95 4.57 3.34
CA VAL A 178 -13.49 3.38 2.69
C VAL A 178 -14.95 3.21 3.13
N LYS A 179 -15.79 2.77 2.20
CA LYS A 179 -17.21 2.51 2.48
C LYS A 179 -17.36 1.47 3.61
N GLU A 180 -18.19 1.79 4.59
CA GLU A 180 -18.55 0.86 5.67
C GLU A 180 -19.38 -0.31 5.14
N GLY A 181 -19.29 -1.46 5.82
CA GLY A 181 -20.03 -2.67 5.47
C GLY A 181 -19.15 -3.91 5.32
N PRO A 182 -19.66 -4.96 4.64
CA PRO A 182 -18.98 -6.25 4.53
C PRO A 182 -17.59 -6.14 3.91
N VAL A 183 -16.63 -6.85 4.52
CA VAL A 183 -15.24 -6.92 4.07
C VAL A 183 -14.69 -8.34 4.24
N THR A 184 -13.78 -8.71 3.36
CA THR A 184 -12.99 -9.95 3.51
C THR A 184 -11.58 -9.57 3.95
N VAL A 185 -11.13 -10.14 5.07
CA VAL A 185 -9.74 -10.09 5.53
C VAL A 185 -9.01 -11.31 4.99
N PHE A 186 -7.91 -11.09 4.29
CA PHE A 186 -7.20 -12.14 3.58
C PHE A 186 -5.68 -11.97 3.69
N LYS A 187 -4.97 -13.07 3.92
CA LYS A 187 -3.51 -13.11 3.93
C LYS A 187 -3.02 -14.47 3.44
N ILE A 188 -2.05 -14.45 2.54
CA ILE A 188 -1.20 -15.60 2.23
C ILE A 188 0.11 -15.44 3.00
N GLY A 189 0.63 -16.54 3.57
CA GLY A 189 1.83 -16.54 4.38
C GLY A 189 2.48 -17.90 4.44
N GLY A 190 3.32 -18.14 5.45
CA GLY A 190 4.18 -19.30 5.54
C GLY A 190 5.51 -19.09 4.83
N ALA A 191 6.46 -19.98 5.03
CA ALA A 191 7.79 -19.86 4.46
C ALA A 191 7.78 -19.89 2.93
N GLY A 192 6.96 -20.77 2.33
CA GLY A 192 6.76 -20.92 0.89
C GLY A 192 5.44 -20.31 0.39
N LEU A 193 4.80 -19.41 1.15
CA LEU A 193 3.47 -18.84 0.85
C LEU A 193 2.37 -19.90 0.73
N GLU A 194 2.50 -21.00 1.43
CA GLU A 194 1.58 -22.17 1.37
C GLU A 194 0.44 -22.11 2.38
N GLN A 195 0.47 -21.14 3.29
CA GLN A 195 -0.58 -20.93 4.29
C GLN A 195 -1.48 -19.80 3.88
N TYR A 196 -2.73 -19.86 4.26
CA TYR A 196 -3.63 -18.72 4.05
C TYR A 196 -4.56 -18.52 5.24
N PHE A 197 -4.95 -17.27 5.41
CA PHE A 197 -6.01 -16.85 6.31
C PHE A 197 -7.08 -16.14 5.48
N VAL A 198 -8.34 -16.45 5.74
CA VAL A 198 -9.48 -15.74 5.16
C VAL A 198 -10.59 -15.65 6.20
N ALA A 199 -11.16 -14.48 6.37
CA ALA A 199 -12.31 -14.28 7.25
C ALA A 199 -13.22 -13.19 6.71
N GLU A 200 -14.51 -13.34 6.94
CA GLU A 200 -15.53 -12.33 6.68
C GLU A 200 -15.64 -11.42 7.90
N GLY A 201 -15.71 -10.12 7.65
CA GLY A 201 -15.87 -9.10 8.68
C GLY A 201 -16.73 -7.94 8.18
N GLU A 202 -16.83 -6.92 8.99
CA GLU A 202 -17.56 -5.70 8.67
C GLU A 202 -16.74 -4.47 9.05
N ILE A 203 -16.53 -3.56 8.12
CA ILE A 203 -15.96 -2.23 8.41
C ILE A 203 -17.02 -1.45 9.17
N LEU A 204 -16.75 -1.17 10.44
CA LEU A 204 -17.66 -0.47 11.34
C LEU A 204 -17.48 1.05 11.27
N GLU A 205 -16.24 1.49 11.07
CA GLU A 205 -15.89 2.90 11.17
C GLU A 205 -14.53 3.19 10.53
N ASN A 206 -14.41 4.35 9.88
CA ASN A 206 -13.13 4.94 9.49
C ASN A 206 -12.62 5.80 10.64
N MET A 207 -11.48 5.39 11.23
CA MET A 207 -10.89 6.05 12.39
C MET A 207 -9.90 7.15 11.99
N ASP A 208 -9.58 8.04 12.93
CA ASP A 208 -8.54 9.08 12.79
C ASP A 208 -7.71 9.19 14.07
N SER A 209 -7.12 8.07 14.51
CA SER A 209 -6.22 8.06 15.67
C SER A 209 -4.87 8.69 15.28
N PRO A 210 -4.34 9.63 16.08
CA PRO A 210 -3.02 10.21 15.81
C PRO A 210 -1.86 9.21 15.99
N ASN A 211 -2.13 8.03 16.53
CA ASN A 211 -1.14 7.01 16.88
C ASN A 211 -1.08 5.84 15.89
N ALA A 212 -1.66 5.97 14.71
CA ALA A 212 -1.64 4.93 13.67
C ALA A 212 -1.46 5.54 12.28
N CYS A 213 -1.14 4.69 11.30
CA CYS A 213 -1.08 5.07 9.89
C CYS A 213 -2.38 5.71 9.42
N ARG A 214 -2.34 6.47 8.34
CA ARG A 214 -3.35 7.47 7.95
C ARG A 214 -4.72 6.90 7.59
N THR A 215 -4.80 5.87 6.76
CA THR A 215 -6.06 5.17 6.50
C THR A 215 -6.27 4.14 7.60
N GLN A 216 -7.40 4.23 8.28
CA GLN A 216 -7.69 3.42 9.48
C GLN A 216 -9.11 2.87 9.41
N LEU A 217 -9.22 1.55 9.43
CA LEU A 217 -10.49 0.83 9.37
C LEU A 217 -10.67 0.03 10.65
N LYS A 218 -11.70 0.35 11.43
CA LYS A 218 -12.15 -0.51 12.51
C LYS A 218 -13.03 -1.60 11.92
N VAL A 219 -12.62 -2.84 12.08
CA VAL A 219 -13.30 -4.00 11.51
C VAL A 219 -13.76 -4.92 12.62
N SER A 220 -15.05 -5.26 12.61
CA SER A 220 -15.54 -6.40 13.39
C SER A 220 -15.14 -7.67 12.66
N LEU A 221 -14.42 -8.53 13.35
CA LEU A 221 -13.95 -9.80 12.82
C LEU A 221 -14.31 -10.89 13.83
N PRO A 222 -15.43 -11.61 13.65
CA PRO A 222 -15.87 -12.64 14.60
C PRO A 222 -14.77 -13.64 14.91
N GLN A 223 -14.60 -13.97 16.18
CA GLN A 223 -13.55 -14.85 16.68
C GLN A 223 -12.12 -14.34 16.45
N SER A 224 -11.94 -13.02 16.36
CA SER A 224 -10.60 -12.43 16.19
C SER A 224 -9.64 -12.84 17.30
N SER A 225 -10.14 -13.10 18.52
CA SER A 225 -9.35 -13.60 19.65
C SER A 225 -8.67 -14.96 19.39
N ASP A 226 -9.16 -15.74 18.42
CA ASP A 226 -8.63 -17.06 18.11
C ASP A 226 -7.49 -16.98 17.05
N TYR A 227 -7.35 -15.83 16.39
CA TYR A 227 -6.41 -15.63 15.29
C TYR A 227 -5.19 -14.78 15.67
N PHE A 228 -5.26 -14.00 16.78
CA PHE A 228 -4.23 -13.01 17.15
C PHE A 228 -3.78 -13.10 18.62
#